data_16fa02dd0d18004bb03801a6347ce853
#
_entry.id   16fa02dd0d18004bb03801a6347ce853
#
_cell.length_a   1.000
_cell.length_b   1.000
_cell.length_c   1.000
_cell.angle_alpha   90.00
_cell.angle_beta   90.00
_cell.angle_gamma   90.00
#
_symmetry.space_group_name_H-M   'P 1'
#
loop_
_entity.id
_entity.type
_entity.pdbx_description
1 polymer ?
#
loop_
_entity_poly.entity_id
_entity_poly.type
_entity_poly.pdbx_seq_one_letter_code
_entity_poly.pdbx_strand_id
1 'polypeptide(L)'
;MDDDLIDEAGMARSRYTRLPGKGFFYPDSLDDERAERRAREAIEGSEAVVIADGDADGLACAAMIRETYDAALDVKAFEAAIAERLADDGEGADDEDGGKGVEDDGSDAADPTENPHTLSSVGLVPAGPYSLDTALERVVAYADDEIDLYVCDLCPDEFEPIADGLESLAASTASIRWFDHHQWDESVEEAVRDSGVDLTIGESDEECTADVTLRSLPYEFSDRWSELAVVTRDHDLWIKEDPRSDDLADYSYWAGSEEYATVIGAYGADLPETVREYVESRRVEKAARIDAAVDRAITHEVDDWRVAVTYGRCSQNEVAERLREQGADAAVIVKPAGSASIRGSEDFQHAHEVAGKVNGGGHPQAAGCKPDIYDDMLDYAHHWTTEGQACKRVILAAFEAVAEEVAAAGDDDDVADDDQ
;
A
#
# COMPACT_ATOMS: atom_id res chain seq x y z
N MET A 1 -27.94 -29.47 17.46
CA MET A 1 -27.83 -28.54 16.34
C MET A 1 -27.39 -29.41 15.19
N ASP A 2 -28.23 -29.53 14.17
CA ASP A 2 -27.98 -30.44 13.07
C ASP A 2 -26.79 -29.92 12.26
N ASP A 3 -25.68 -30.66 12.23
CA ASP A 3 -24.50 -30.40 11.44
C ASP A 3 -24.80 -30.36 9.92
N ASP A 4 -25.97 -30.87 9.50
CA ASP A 4 -26.44 -30.83 8.11
C ASP A 4 -26.91 -29.44 7.62
N LEU A 5 -26.93 -28.43 8.49
CA LEU A 5 -27.28 -27.03 8.11
C LEU A 5 -26.08 -26.21 7.65
N ILE A 6 -24.87 -26.72 7.75
CA ILE A 6 -23.64 -26.07 7.33
C ILE A 6 -23.09 -26.80 6.11
N ASP A 7 -23.58 -26.46 4.94
CA ASP A 7 -22.92 -26.82 3.68
C ASP A 7 -21.66 -25.96 3.53
N GLU A 8 -20.50 -26.48 3.88
CA GLU A 8 -19.22 -25.80 3.78
C GLU A 8 -18.90 -25.37 2.33
N ALA A 9 -19.27 -26.20 1.36
CA ALA A 9 -19.11 -25.86 -0.07
C ALA A 9 -20.10 -24.78 -0.52
N GLY A 10 -21.33 -24.79 0.02
CA GLY A 10 -22.33 -23.77 -0.22
C GLY A 10 -22.03 -22.46 0.48
N MET A 11 -21.38 -22.48 1.66
CA MET A 11 -20.95 -21.27 2.35
C MET A 11 -19.83 -20.52 1.60
N ALA A 12 -18.88 -21.24 1.02
CA ALA A 12 -17.85 -20.63 0.19
C ALA A 12 -18.47 -19.89 -1.01
N ARG A 13 -19.49 -20.47 -1.64
CA ARG A 13 -20.21 -19.87 -2.78
C ARG A 13 -21.17 -18.74 -2.38
N SER A 14 -21.84 -18.82 -1.23
CA SER A 14 -22.75 -17.77 -0.78
C SER A 14 -22.02 -16.53 -0.26
N ARG A 15 -20.72 -16.63 0.00
CA ARG A 15 -19.86 -15.53 0.42
C ARG A 15 -19.24 -14.77 -0.75
N TYR A 16 -19.21 -15.32 -1.95
CA TYR A 16 -19.12 -14.56 -3.19
C TYR A 16 -20.40 -13.77 -3.37
N THR A 17 -20.64 -12.84 -2.47
CA THR A 17 -21.90 -12.17 -2.45
C THR A 17 -21.96 -11.16 -3.57
N ARG A 18 -23.06 -11.16 -4.19
CA ARG A 18 -23.80 -10.15 -4.92
C ARG A 18 -23.65 -8.69 -4.40
N LEU A 19 -22.70 -8.40 -3.51
CA LEU A 19 -22.34 -7.07 -3.09
C LEU A 19 -21.12 -6.63 -3.91
N PRO A 20 -21.17 -5.49 -4.59
CA PRO A 20 -20.03 -4.97 -5.32
C PRO A 20 -18.86 -4.74 -4.36
N GLY A 21 -17.78 -5.43 -4.57
CA GLY A 21 -16.56 -5.34 -3.77
C GLY A 21 -16.15 -6.69 -3.21
N LYS A 22 -15.02 -7.18 -3.68
CA LYS A 22 -14.36 -8.34 -3.09
C LYS A 22 -14.16 -8.08 -1.59
N GLY A 23 -14.54 -9.02 -0.76
CA GLY A 23 -13.91 -9.20 0.52
C GLY A 23 -14.58 -8.73 1.77
N PHE A 24 -15.76 -8.14 1.76
CA PHE A 24 -16.37 -7.70 3.03
C PHE A 24 -16.83 -8.86 3.95
N PHE A 25 -16.88 -10.09 3.44
CA PHE A 25 -17.23 -11.28 4.19
C PHE A 25 -16.27 -12.47 3.97
N TYR A 26 -15.08 -12.20 3.47
CA TYR A 26 -14.03 -13.19 3.49
C TYR A 26 -13.53 -13.36 4.93
N PRO A 27 -13.42 -14.57 5.46
CA PRO A 27 -12.65 -14.79 6.67
C PRO A 27 -11.22 -14.34 6.39
N ASP A 28 -10.63 -13.58 7.29
CA ASP A 28 -9.22 -13.16 7.22
C ASP A 28 -8.31 -14.36 6.98
N SER A 29 -8.66 -15.54 7.56
CA SER A 29 -7.94 -16.80 7.34
C SER A 29 -7.84 -17.27 5.88
N LEU A 30 -8.81 -16.95 5.01
CA LEU A 30 -8.72 -17.31 3.59
C LEU A 30 -7.83 -16.36 2.80
N ASP A 31 -7.81 -15.09 3.18
CA ASP A 31 -6.89 -14.12 2.58
C ASP A 31 -5.47 -14.39 3.06
N ASP A 32 -5.29 -14.78 4.32
CA ASP A 32 -4.01 -15.21 4.88
C ASP A 32 -3.48 -16.47 4.20
N GLU A 33 -4.32 -17.50 4.01
CA GLU A 33 -3.94 -18.73 3.30
C GLU A 33 -3.55 -18.47 1.84
N ARG A 34 -4.22 -17.53 1.17
CA ARG A 34 -3.88 -17.13 -0.20
C ARG A 34 -2.57 -16.33 -0.24
N ALA A 35 -2.41 -15.37 0.66
CA ALA A 35 -1.19 -14.60 0.78
C ALA A 35 0.00 -15.50 1.09
N GLU A 36 -0.18 -16.47 1.98
CA GLU A 36 0.83 -17.45 2.34
C GLU A 36 1.22 -18.35 1.15
N ARG A 37 0.24 -18.86 0.41
CA ARG A 37 0.50 -19.65 -0.79
C ARG A 37 1.23 -18.84 -1.85
N ARG A 38 0.81 -17.59 -2.13
CA ARG A 38 1.47 -16.73 -3.11
C ARG A 38 2.91 -16.40 -2.71
N ALA A 39 3.13 -16.07 -1.45
CA ALA A 39 4.47 -15.81 -0.94
C ALA A 39 5.36 -17.04 -1.08
N ARG A 40 4.86 -18.21 -0.71
CA ARG A 40 5.57 -19.47 -0.87
C ARG A 40 5.93 -19.75 -2.34
N GLU A 41 4.97 -19.62 -3.26
CA GLU A 41 5.17 -19.84 -4.69
C GLU A 41 6.18 -18.83 -5.29
N ALA A 42 6.22 -17.61 -4.78
CA ALA A 42 7.16 -16.60 -5.21
C ALA A 42 8.59 -16.82 -4.66
N ILE A 43 8.71 -17.36 -3.44
CA ILE A 43 10.00 -17.48 -2.74
C ILE A 43 10.71 -18.81 -3.06
N GLU A 44 9.98 -19.95 -3.09
CA GLU A 44 10.59 -21.27 -3.28
C GLU A 44 11.39 -21.36 -4.58
N GLY A 45 12.67 -21.65 -4.47
CA GLY A 45 13.59 -21.82 -5.62
C GLY A 45 14.06 -20.52 -6.27
N SER A 46 13.79 -19.36 -5.69
CA SER A 46 14.30 -18.08 -6.17
C SER A 46 15.78 -17.87 -5.80
N GLU A 47 16.54 -17.21 -6.68
CA GLU A 47 17.93 -16.80 -6.41
C GLU A 47 17.97 -15.52 -5.57
N ALA A 48 16.94 -14.68 -5.68
CA ALA A 48 16.76 -13.48 -4.91
C ALA A 48 15.28 -13.27 -4.55
N VAL A 49 15.03 -12.58 -3.46
CA VAL A 49 13.67 -12.20 -3.02
C VAL A 49 13.64 -10.69 -2.80
N VAL A 50 12.57 -10.05 -3.26
CA VAL A 50 12.28 -8.63 -3.02
C VAL A 50 11.04 -8.52 -2.16
N ILE A 51 11.17 -7.94 -0.99
CA ILE A 51 10.06 -7.45 -0.18
C ILE A 51 9.91 -5.97 -0.50
N ALA A 52 8.75 -5.53 -0.98
CA ALA A 52 8.54 -4.15 -1.40
C ALA A 52 7.15 -3.65 -1.02
N ASP A 53 7.00 -2.31 -0.84
CA ASP A 53 5.65 -1.75 -0.80
C ASP A 53 4.92 -2.06 -2.11
N GLY A 54 3.61 -2.22 -2.00
CA GLY A 54 2.73 -2.60 -3.11
C GLY A 54 2.34 -1.43 -4.02
N ASP A 55 2.94 -0.28 -3.85
CA ASP A 55 2.69 0.91 -4.66
C ASP A 55 3.65 1.05 -5.86
N ALA A 56 3.60 2.18 -6.56
CA ALA A 56 4.39 2.39 -7.77
C ALA A 56 5.89 2.43 -7.49
N ASP A 57 6.32 2.98 -6.34
CA ASP A 57 7.73 3.16 -6.01
C ASP A 57 8.38 1.83 -5.59
N GLY A 58 7.80 1.13 -4.61
CA GLY A 58 8.30 -0.17 -4.19
C GLY A 58 8.32 -1.21 -5.33
N LEU A 59 7.30 -1.20 -6.19
CA LEU A 59 7.23 -2.12 -7.34
C LEU A 59 8.18 -1.74 -8.48
N ALA A 60 8.53 -0.45 -8.64
CA ALA A 60 9.57 -0.03 -9.58
C ALA A 60 10.95 -0.56 -9.14
N CYS A 61 11.23 -0.56 -7.83
CA CYS A 61 12.43 -1.18 -7.27
C CYS A 61 12.49 -2.68 -7.61
N ALA A 62 11.39 -3.40 -7.42
CA ALA A 62 11.32 -4.82 -7.76
C ALA A 62 11.60 -5.08 -9.25
N ALA A 63 11.07 -4.26 -10.14
CA ALA A 63 11.34 -4.36 -11.58
C ALA A 63 12.83 -4.10 -11.90
N MET A 64 13.47 -3.11 -11.27
CA MET A 64 14.88 -2.81 -11.42
C MET A 64 15.77 -3.96 -10.91
N ILE A 65 15.43 -4.56 -9.77
CA ILE A 65 16.17 -5.70 -9.24
C ILE A 65 16.04 -6.89 -10.19
N ARG A 66 14.85 -7.19 -10.72
CA ARG A 66 14.65 -8.22 -11.72
C ARG A 66 15.50 -8.03 -12.97
N GLU A 67 15.67 -6.80 -13.43
CA GLU A 67 16.56 -6.48 -14.55
C GLU A 67 18.01 -6.92 -14.27
N THR A 68 18.49 -6.74 -13.05
CA THR A 68 19.87 -7.13 -12.68
C THR A 68 20.10 -8.65 -12.68
N TYR A 69 19.04 -9.44 -12.54
CA TYR A 69 19.08 -10.90 -12.58
C TYR A 69 18.66 -11.47 -13.95
N ASP A 70 18.42 -10.62 -14.96
CA ASP A 70 17.84 -11.03 -16.25
C ASP A 70 16.53 -11.86 -16.09
N ALA A 71 15.75 -11.49 -15.07
CA ALA A 71 14.56 -12.21 -14.60
C ALA A 71 13.28 -11.63 -15.21
N ALA A 72 13.20 -11.62 -16.55
CA ALA A 72 12.04 -11.13 -17.27
C ALA A 72 10.85 -12.11 -17.17
N LEU A 73 9.66 -11.58 -16.94
CA LEU A 73 8.41 -12.33 -16.98
C LEU A 73 7.72 -12.22 -18.34
N ASP A 74 6.74 -13.10 -18.60
CA ASP A 74 5.97 -13.07 -19.85
C ASP A 74 4.97 -11.91 -19.83
N VAL A 75 5.40 -10.73 -20.26
CA VAL A 75 4.57 -9.54 -20.36
C VAL A 75 3.34 -9.73 -21.27
N LYS A 76 3.43 -10.62 -22.27
CA LYS A 76 2.31 -10.85 -23.19
C LYS A 76 1.15 -11.59 -22.54
N ALA A 77 1.42 -12.42 -21.53
CA ALA A 77 0.37 -13.06 -20.74
C ALA A 77 -0.43 -12.01 -19.97
N PHE A 78 0.23 -11.03 -19.37
CA PHE A 78 -0.42 -9.92 -18.69
C PHE A 78 -1.17 -8.98 -19.63
N GLU A 79 -0.60 -8.63 -20.78
CA GLU A 79 -1.28 -7.83 -21.81
C GLU A 79 -2.58 -8.52 -22.28
N ALA A 80 -2.55 -9.84 -22.48
CA ALA A 80 -3.73 -10.59 -22.86
C ALA A 80 -4.80 -10.57 -21.77
N ALA A 81 -4.44 -10.73 -20.50
CA ALA A 81 -5.35 -10.66 -19.37
C ALA A 81 -5.96 -9.27 -19.19
N ILE A 82 -5.18 -8.20 -19.43
CA ILE A 82 -5.68 -6.82 -19.40
C ILE A 82 -6.70 -6.59 -20.53
N ALA A 83 -6.40 -7.06 -21.75
CA ALA A 83 -7.30 -6.94 -22.89
C ALA A 83 -8.63 -7.70 -22.65
N GLU A 84 -8.58 -8.86 -22.01
CA GLU A 84 -9.79 -9.61 -21.63
C GLU A 84 -10.64 -8.86 -20.61
N ARG A 85 -10.01 -8.28 -19.57
CA ARG A 85 -10.72 -7.44 -18.57
C ARG A 85 -11.40 -6.23 -19.22
N LEU A 86 -10.76 -5.58 -20.19
CA LEU A 86 -11.35 -4.46 -20.94
C LEU A 86 -12.56 -4.89 -21.78
N ALA A 87 -12.52 -6.09 -22.35
CA ALA A 87 -13.63 -6.61 -23.16
C ALA A 87 -14.85 -6.91 -22.26
N ASP A 88 -14.65 -7.52 -21.11
CA ASP A 88 -15.71 -7.85 -20.15
C ASP A 88 -16.38 -6.60 -19.56
N ASP A 89 -15.62 -5.54 -19.28
CA ASP A 89 -16.18 -4.27 -18.82
C ASP A 89 -17.02 -3.57 -19.91
N GLY A 90 -16.72 -3.82 -21.20
CA GLY A 90 -17.46 -3.24 -22.35
C GLY A 90 -18.82 -3.91 -22.62
N GLU A 91 -18.97 -5.19 -22.28
CA GLU A 91 -20.24 -5.91 -22.50
C GLU A 91 -21.30 -5.64 -21.42
N GLY A 92 -20.89 -5.12 -20.26
CA GLY A 92 -21.80 -4.78 -19.14
C GLY A 92 -22.53 -3.44 -19.26
N ALA A 93 -22.17 -2.59 -20.23
CA ALA A 93 -22.72 -1.24 -20.36
C ALA A 93 -24.01 -1.12 -21.19
N ASP A 94 -24.42 -2.16 -21.94
CA ASP A 94 -25.53 -2.12 -22.88
C ASP A 94 -26.80 -2.90 -22.45
N ASP A 95 -26.83 -3.57 -21.29
CA ASP A 95 -28.01 -4.29 -20.82
C ASP A 95 -28.78 -3.53 -19.72
N GLU A 96 -29.50 -2.50 -20.11
CA GLU A 96 -30.74 -2.10 -19.42
C GLU A 96 -31.81 -3.20 -19.66
N ASP A 97 -32.17 -3.88 -18.56
CA ASP A 97 -33.35 -4.76 -18.40
C ASP A 97 -33.12 -6.27 -18.65
N GLY A 98 -33.18 -7.01 -17.57
CA GLY A 98 -33.48 -8.45 -17.60
C GLY A 98 -32.47 -9.33 -16.84
N GLY A 99 -32.69 -9.46 -15.55
CA GLY A 99 -31.97 -10.44 -14.69
C GLY A 99 -31.91 -11.82 -15.32
N LYS A 100 -30.81 -12.11 -16.00
CA LYS A 100 -30.32 -13.45 -16.22
C LYS A 100 -29.15 -13.64 -15.27
N GLY A 101 -29.40 -14.47 -14.24
CA GLY A 101 -28.31 -15.00 -13.44
C GLY A 101 -27.29 -15.65 -14.36
N VAL A 102 -26.08 -15.14 -14.34
CA VAL A 102 -24.91 -15.86 -14.85
C VAL A 102 -24.84 -17.10 -13.97
N GLU A 103 -25.13 -18.26 -14.53
CA GLU A 103 -24.81 -19.54 -13.92
C GLU A 103 -23.27 -19.61 -13.90
N ASP A 104 -22.69 -19.30 -12.73
CA ASP A 104 -21.30 -19.58 -12.43
C ASP A 104 -21.07 -21.09 -12.52
N ASP A 105 -20.44 -21.54 -13.58
CA ASP A 105 -20.20 -22.96 -13.89
C ASP A 105 -19.12 -23.60 -13.03
N GLY A 106 -18.75 -22.98 -11.92
CA GLY A 106 -17.84 -23.59 -10.94
C GLY A 106 -16.48 -24.02 -11.50
N SER A 107 -16.06 -23.51 -12.65
CA SER A 107 -14.67 -23.55 -13.01
C SER A 107 -13.93 -22.63 -12.06
N ASP A 108 -12.85 -23.11 -11.42
CA ASP A 108 -11.78 -22.30 -10.86
C ASP A 108 -11.24 -21.44 -12.02
N ALA A 109 -11.98 -20.42 -12.43
CA ALA A 109 -11.44 -19.36 -13.22
C ALA A 109 -10.38 -18.74 -12.32
N ALA A 110 -9.13 -19.08 -12.56
CA ALA A 110 -7.97 -18.50 -11.95
C ALA A 110 -8.21 -16.98 -11.94
N ASP A 111 -8.19 -16.38 -10.76
CA ASP A 111 -8.17 -14.92 -10.66
C ASP A 111 -7.10 -14.48 -11.67
N PRO A 112 -7.40 -13.67 -12.70
CA PRO A 112 -6.41 -13.24 -13.69
C PRO A 112 -5.27 -12.44 -13.04
N THR A 113 -5.40 -12.08 -11.78
CA THR A 113 -4.31 -11.64 -10.91
C THR A 113 -3.63 -12.81 -10.17
N GLU A 114 -4.14 -14.05 -10.27
CA GLU A 114 -3.43 -15.25 -9.84
C GLU A 114 -2.42 -15.58 -10.94
N ASN A 115 -1.24 -15.12 -10.66
CA ASN A 115 0.07 -15.42 -11.18
C ASN A 115 0.10 -16.43 -12.34
N PRO A 116 0.37 -16.02 -13.57
CA PRO A 116 0.93 -16.97 -14.52
C PRO A 116 2.24 -17.44 -13.87
N HIS A 117 2.31 -18.72 -13.51
CA HIS A 117 3.39 -19.38 -12.78
C HIS A 117 4.75 -18.81 -13.18
N THR A 118 5.24 -17.89 -12.39
CA THR A 118 6.45 -17.16 -12.68
C THR A 118 7.63 -18.05 -12.27
N LEU A 119 8.28 -18.59 -13.24
CA LEU A 119 9.62 -19.13 -13.07
C LEU A 119 10.63 -17.97 -13.03
N SER A 120 10.31 -16.91 -12.29
CA SER A 120 11.26 -15.82 -12.07
C SER A 120 12.33 -16.31 -11.09
N SER A 121 13.59 -16.02 -11.41
CA SER A 121 14.68 -16.22 -10.45
C SER A 121 14.62 -15.19 -9.29
N VAL A 122 13.71 -14.22 -9.36
CA VAL A 122 13.51 -13.18 -8.35
C VAL A 122 12.06 -13.19 -7.87
N GLY A 123 11.84 -13.64 -6.64
CA GLY A 123 10.53 -13.64 -5.98
C GLY A 123 10.13 -12.23 -5.56
N LEU A 124 8.84 -11.90 -5.68
CA LEU A 124 8.28 -10.64 -5.18
C LEU A 124 7.29 -10.93 -4.05
N VAL A 125 7.52 -10.31 -2.90
CA VAL A 125 6.66 -10.39 -1.71
C VAL A 125 6.18 -8.97 -1.38
N PRO A 126 5.01 -8.57 -1.86
CA PRO A 126 4.45 -7.28 -1.49
C PRO A 126 4.15 -7.22 0.00
N ALA A 127 4.55 -6.12 0.63
CA ALA A 127 4.30 -5.86 2.04
C ALA A 127 3.97 -4.38 2.26
N GLY A 128 3.41 -4.06 3.40
CA GLY A 128 3.31 -2.68 3.87
C GLY A 128 4.03 -2.55 5.22
N PRO A 129 4.15 -1.35 5.77
CA PRO A 129 4.88 -1.11 7.03
C PRO A 129 4.40 -2.00 8.19
N TYR A 130 3.11 -2.32 8.25
CA TYR A 130 2.50 -3.15 9.30
C TYR A 130 2.51 -4.66 9.02
N SER A 131 3.12 -5.11 7.94
CA SER A 131 3.20 -6.53 7.55
C SER A 131 4.62 -6.95 7.15
N LEU A 132 5.59 -6.08 7.40
CA LEU A 132 7.00 -6.34 7.11
C LEU A 132 7.54 -7.52 7.92
N ASP A 133 7.19 -7.62 9.20
CA ASP A 133 7.50 -8.74 10.07
C ASP A 133 7.02 -10.07 9.47
N THR A 134 5.78 -10.13 9.08
CA THR A 134 5.17 -11.29 8.42
C THR A 134 5.84 -11.62 7.09
N ALA A 135 6.23 -10.60 6.30
CA ALA A 135 6.94 -10.81 5.04
C ALA A 135 8.33 -11.42 5.28
N LEU A 136 9.07 -10.92 6.28
CA LEU A 136 10.37 -11.49 6.69
C LEU A 136 10.22 -12.93 7.18
N GLU A 137 9.21 -13.23 8.01
CA GLU A 137 8.91 -14.58 8.47
C GLU A 137 8.65 -15.54 7.30
N ARG A 138 7.96 -15.11 6.26
CA ARG A 138 7.73 -15.89 5.05
C ARG A 138 9.02 -16.19 4.30
N VAL A 139 9.91 -15.21 4.19
CA VAL A 139 11.23 -15.45 3.57
C VAL A 139 12.04 -16.43 4.41
N VAL A 140 12.04 -16.31 5.74
CA VAL A 140 12.66 -17.31 6.64
C VAL A 140 12.10 -18.71 6.43
N ALA A 141 10.79 -18.81 6.21
CA ALA A 141 10.10 -20.11 6.11
C ALA A 141 10.31 -20.80 4.76
N TYR A 142 10.45 -20.06 3.67
CA TYR A 142 10.36 -20.61 2.31
C TYR A 142 11.59 -20.40 1.44
N ALA A 143 12.51 -19.50 1.80
CA ALA A 143 13.71 -19.27 1.01
C ALA A 143 14.73 -20.39 1.20
N ASP A 144 15.45 -20.67 0.11
CA ASP A 144 16.67 -21.50 0.17
C ASP A 144 17.81 -20.71 0.83
N ASP A 145 18.84 -21.41 1.31
CA ASP A 145 20.06 -20.78 1.82
C ASP A 145 20.82 -20.04 0.70
N GLU A 146 21.56 -18.98 1.08
CA GLU A 146 22.42 -18.21 0.19
C GLU A 146 21.69 -17.38 -0.90
N ILE A 147 20.39 -17.04 -0.70
CA ILE A 147 19.70 -16.09 -1.59
C ILE A 147 20.16 -14.65 -1.30
N ASP A 148 19.95 -13.75 -2.27
CA ASP A 148 20.00 -12.31 -2.03
C ASP A 148 18.60 -11.78 -1.60
N LEU A 149 18.54 -11.07 -0.48
CA LEU A 149 17.30 -10.42 -0.02
C LEU A 149 17.38 -8.92 -0.25
N TYR A 150 16.31 -8.37 -0.82
CA TYR A 150 16.10 -6.95 -0.99
C TYR A 150 14.85 -6.52 -0.23
N VAL A 151 14.93 -5.40 0.48
CA VAL A 151 13.77 -4.73 1.08
C VAL A 151 13.71 -3.33 0.47
N CYS A 152 12.55 -2.93 -0.06
CA CYS A 152 12.41 -1.68 -0.78
C CYS A 152 11.17 -0.93 -0.33
N ASP A 153 11.35 0.38 -0.09
CA ASP A 153 10.27 1.31 0.17
C ASP A 153 9.43 0.96 1.41
N LEU A 154 10.12 0.55 2.46
CA LEU A 154 9.52 0.14 3.72
C LEU A 154 10.38 0.67 4.88
N CYS A 155 9.76 1.50 5.73
CA CYS A 155 10.37 2.02 6.94
C CYS A 155 9.58 1.51 8.16
N PRO A 156 10.16 0.67 9.02
CA PRO A 156 9.49 0.21 10.23
C PRO A 156 9.51 1.30 11.32
N ASP A 157 8.41 1.45 12.04
CA ASP A 157 8.32 2.38 13.18
C ASP A 157 9.18 1.90 14.38
N GLU A 158 9.34 0.57 14.54
CA GLU A 158 10.06 -0.07 15.63
C GLU A 158 10.89 -1.25 15.09
N PHE A 159 12.08 -1.47 15.69
CA PHE A 159 12.95 -2.58 15.29
C PHE A 159 12.50 -3.95 15.85
N GLU A 160 11.89 -3.97 17.05
CA GLU A 160 11.60 -5.21 17.77
C GLU A 160 10.74 -6.21 16.98
N PRO A 161 9.68 -5.82 16.23
CA PRO A 161 8.88 -6.77 15.45
C PRO A 161 9.66 -7.50 14.34
N ILE A 162 10.69 -6.87 13.80
CA ILE A 162 11.47 -7.41 12.67
C ILE A 162 12.79 -8.07 13.07
N ALA A 163 13.19 -7.94 14.34
CA ALA A 163 14.51 -8.34 14.83
C ALA A 163 14.80 -9.84 14.63
N ASP A 164 13.89 -10.71 15.06
CA ASP A 164 14.06 -12.18 14.96
C ASP A 164 14.13 -12.65 13.50
N GLY A 165 13.33 -12.04 12.63
CA GLY A 165 13.35 -12.30 11.19
C GLY A 165 14.68 -11.91 10.55
N LEU A 166 15.17 -10.69 10.83
CA LEU A 166 16.46 -10.21 10.32
C LEU A 166 17.64 -11.03 10.85
N GLU A 167 17.66 -11.40 12.14
CA GLU A 167 18.72 -12.26 12.71
C GLU A 167 18.77 -13.62 11.99
N SER A 168 17.60 -14.22 11.74
CA SER A 168 17.50 -15.50 11.04
C SER A 168 17.99 -15.39 9.60
N LEU A 169 17.59 -14.35 8.88
CA LEU A 169 17.95 -14.10 7.49
C LEU A 169 19.43 -13.73 7.33
N ALA A 170 19.99 -12.93 8.23
CA ALA A 170 21.42 -12.61 8.23
C ALA A 170 22.31 -13.85 8.38
N ALA A 171 21.79 -14.92 8.98
CA ALA A 171 22.51 -16.18 9.14
C ALA A 171 22.40 -17.11 7.93
N SER A 172 21.38 -16.98 7.07
CA SER A 172 21.05 -17.90 5.96
C SER A 172 21.19 -17.27 4.57
N THR A 173 21.05 -15.96 4.42
CA THR A 173 21.13 -15.27 3.11
C THR A 173 22.57 -14.91 2.73
N ALA A 174 22.81 -14.75 1.43
CA ALA A 174 24.09 -14.27 0.92
C ALA A 174 24.27 -12.76 1.18
N SER A 175 23.22 -12.00 1.03
CA SER A 175 23.20 -10.57 1.35
C SER A 175 21.78 -10.10 1.72
N ILE A 176 21.71 -9.04 2.54
CA ILE A 176 20.46 -8.30 2.77
C ILE A 176 20.75 -6.85 2.42
N ARG A 177 20.03 -6.34 1.42
CA ARG A 177 20.11 -4.94 0.99
C ARG A 177 18.75 -4.29 1.19
N TRP A 178 18.76 -3.09 1.77
CA TRP A 178 17.56 -2.34 2.05
C TRP A 178 17.67 -0.95 1.43
N PHE A 179 16.74 -0.62 0.55
CA PHE A 179 16.66 0.68 -0.12
C PHE A 179 15.38 1.37 0.33
N ASP A 180 15.52 2.62 0.75
CA ASP A 180 14.39 3.40 1.25
C ASP A 180 14.66 4.91 1.12
N HIS A 181 13.62 5.73 1.22
CA HIS A 181 13.73 7.18 1.21
C HIS A 181 12.96 7.85 2.37
N HIS A 182 12.28 7.07 3.19
CA HIS A 182 11.52 7.58 4.33
C HIS A 182 12.42 8.18 5.42
N GLN A 183 11.79 8.91 6.34
CA GLN A 183 12.47 9.42 7.53
C GLN A 183 12.56 8.31 8.59
N TRP A 184 13.75 7.82 8.82
CA TRP A 184 14.02 6.78 9.80
C TRP A 184 14.27 7.36 11.19
N ASP A 185 13.77 6.70 12.23
CA ASP A 185 14.26 6.92 13.58
C ASP A 185 15.74 6.45 13.68
N GLU A 186 16.60 7.29 14.24
CA GLU A 186 18.05 7.00 14.33
C GLU A 186 18.33 5.67 15.05
N SER A 187 17.55 5.34 16.08
CA SER A 187 17.73 4.09 16.83
C SER A 187 17.29 2.86 16.05
N VAL A 188 16.29 2.97 15.20
CA VAL A 188 15.81 1.90 14.32
C VAL A 188 16.80 1.69 13.17
N GLU A 189 17.29 2.78 12.57
CA GLU A 189 18.32 2.75 11.53
C GLU A 189 19.58 2.05 12.04
N GLU A 190 20.12 2.45 13.22
CA GLU A 190 21.29 1.83 13.81
C GLU A 190 21.06 0.33 14.07
N ALA A 191 19.91 -0.05 14.62
CA ALA A 191 19.59 -1.44 14.92
C ALA A 191 19.50 -2.32 13.67
N VAL A 192 18.89 -1.80 12.58
CA VAL A 192 18.83 -2.49 11.29
C VAL A 192 20.24 -2.68 10.70
N ARG A 193 21.09 -1.65 10.71
CA ARG A 193 22.49 -1.76 10.26
C ARG A 193 23.30 -2.75 11.09
N ASP A 194 23.12 -2.73 12.40
CA ASP A 194 23.82 -3.63 13.33
C ASP A 194 23.41 -5.10 13.14
N SER A 195 22.21 -5.37 12.59
CA SER A 195 21.77 -6.72 12.24
C SER A 195 22.44 -7.29 10.97
N GLY A 196 23.32 -6.52 10.31
CA GLY A 196 24.07 -6.96 9.13
C GLY A 196 23.42 -6.59 7.80
N VAL A 197 22.44 -5.71 7.82
CA VAL A 197 21.74 -5.19 6.64
C VAL A 197 22.55 -4.05 6.00
N ASP A 198 22.72 -4.11 4.68
CA ASP A 198 23.25 -3.00 3.86
C ASP A 198 22.11 -2.02 3.55
N LEU A 199 21.88 -1.10 4.50
CA LEU A 199 20.78 -0.12 4.42
C LEU A 199 21.26 1.17 3.73
N THR A 200 20.61 1.55 2.65
CA THR A 200 20.80 2.82 1.94
C THR A 200 19.52 3.62 1.99
N ILE A 201 19.58 4.79 2.61
CA ILE A 201 18.46 5.73 2.72
C ILE A 201 18.73 6.94 1.81
N GLY A 202 17.74 7.36 1.06
CA GLY A 202 17.73 8.56 0.22
C GLY A 202 17.27 9.79 0.98
N GLU A 203 17.35 10.94 0.32
CA GLU A 203 16.83 12.19 0.84
C GLU A 203 15.31 12.26 0.61
N SER A 204 14.52 12.15 1.68
CA SER A 204 13.07 11.98 1.62
C SER A 204 12.30 13.07 0.86
N ASP A 205 12.89 14.26 0.68
CA ASP A 205 12.29 15.38 -0.03
C ASP A 205 12.76 15.48 -1.50
N GLU A 206 13.79 14.73 -1.91
CA GLU A 206 14.44 14.84 -3.20
C GLU A 206 14.43 13.55 -4.02
N GLU A 207 14.42 12.38 -3.37
CA GLU A 207 14.50 11.06 -3.98
C GLU A 207 13.30 10.19 -3.56
N CYS A 208 12.82 9.33 -4.44
CA CYS A 208 12.00 8.17 -4.10
C CYS A 208 12.88 6.91 -4.00
N THR A 209 12.35 5.80 -3.53
CA THR A 209 13.13 4.57 -3.35
C THR A 209 13.62 3.99 -4.69
N ALA A 210 12.92 4.21 -5.79
CA ALA A 210 13.38 3.83 -7.12
C ALA A 210 14.68 4.59 -7.53
N ASP A 211 14.83 5.87 -7.17
CA ASP A 211 16.09 6.61 -7.38
C ASP A 211 17.22 5.98 -6.56
N VAL A 212 16.95 5.67 -5.29
CA VAL A 212 17.93 5.03 -4.39
C VAL A 212 18.37 3.68 -4.92
N THR A 213 17.42 2.85 -5.35
CA THR A 213 17.65 1.52 -5.93
C THR A 213 18.50 1.63 -7.19
N LEU A 214 18.13 2.54 -8.11
CA LEU A 214 18.82 2.75 -9.39
C LEU A 214 20.30 3.09 -9.19
N ARG A 215 20.65 3.96 -8.25
CA ARG A 215 22.02 4.39 -8.00
C ARG A 215 22.84 3.45 -7.12
N SER A 216 22.18 2.56 -6.35
CA SER A 216 22.84 1.69 -5.38
C SER A 216 23.16 0.31 -5.94
N LEU A 217 22.44 -0.15 -6.95
CA LEU A 217 22.70 -1.43 -7.58
C LEU A 217 23.93 -1.35 -8.50
N PRO A 218 24.87 -2.32 -8.44
CA PRO A 218 26.06 -2.36 -9.26
C PRO A 218 25.74 -2.83 -10.70
N TYR A 219 24.84 -2.13 -11.38
CA TYR A 219 24.33 -2.45 -12.70
C TYR A 219 24.27 -1.20 -13.60
N GLU A 220 24.59 -1.33 -14.87
CA GLU A 220 24.50 -0.23 -15.84
C GLU A 220 23.08 -0.18 -16.43
N PHE A 221 22.19 0.51 -15.77
CA PHE A 221 20.83 0.70 -16.25
C PHE A 221 20.77 1.56 -17.52
N SER A 222 19.88 1.22 -18.44
CA SER A 222 19.58 2.06 -19.60
C SER A 222 18.75 3.31 -19.19
N ASP A 223 18.71 4.32 -20.07
CA ASP A 223 17.97 5.57 -19.85
C ASP A 223 16.50 5.35 -19.49
N ARG A 224 15.88 4.26 -19.96
CA ARG A 224 14.50 3.87 -19.61
C ARG A 224 14.29 3.75 -18.12
N TRP A 225 15.24 3.18 -17.39
CA TRP A 225 15.13 2.99 -15.95
C TRP A 225 15.30 4.29 -15.18
N SER A 226 16.20 5.16 -15.66
CA SER A 226 16.33 6.51 -15.08
C SER A 226 15.07 7.34 -15.30
N GLU A 227 14.43 7.21 -16.46
CA GLU A 227 13.16 7.86 -16.75
C GLU A 227 12.03 7.30 -15.88
N LEU A 228 11.96 5.97 -15.68
CA LEU A 228 10.99 5.35 -14.78
C LEU A 228 11.13 5.91 -13.35
N ALA A 229 12.33 5.97 -12.80
CA ALA A 229 12.56 6.54 -11.46
C ALA A 229 12.10 7.99 -11.36
N VAL A 230 12.41 8.84 -12.36
CA VAL A 230 11.97 10.24 -12.38
C VAL A 230 10.45 10.36 -12.39
N VAL A 231 9.76 9.57 -13.23
CA VAL A 231 8.29 9.61 -13.32
C VAL A 231 7.65 9.02 -12.05
N THR A 232 8.22 7.98 -11.45
CA THR A 232 7.76 7.42 -10.18
C THR A 232 7.86 8.46 -9.06
N ARG A 233 9.02 9.12 -8.92
CA ARG A 233 9.26 10.19 -7.94
C ARG A 233 8.27 11.35 -8.10
N ASP A 234 7.88 11.70 -9.32
CA ASP A 234 6.94 12.79 -9.58
C ASP A 234 5.58 12.57 -8.89
N HIS A 235 5.12 11.31 -8.81
CA HIS A 235 3.93 10.97 -8.05
C HIS A 235 4.22 10.81 -6.55
N ASP A 236 5.27 10.11 -6.21
CA ASP A 236 5.60 9.74 -4.84
C ASP A 236 5.83 10.98 -3.94
N LEU A 237 6.62 11.94 -4.42
CA LEU A 237 6.82 13.23 -3.77
C LEU A 237 5.72 14.27 -4.09
N TRP A 238 4.63 13.85 -4.74
CA TRP A 238 3.48 14.70 -5.09
C TRP A 238 3.83 15.95 -5.91
N ILE A 239 4.85 15.85 -6.79
CA ILE A 239 5.33 16.96 -7.65
C ILE A 239 4.29 17.29 -8.74
N LYS A 240 3.73 16.23 -9.37
CA LYS A 240 2.65 16.34 -10.37
C LYS A 240 2.96 17.16 -11.63
N GLU A 241 4.19 17.07 -12.10
CA GLU A 241 4.63 17.74 -13.35
C GLU A 241 4.56 16.82 -14.58
N ASP A 242 4.73 15.52 -14.42
CA ASP A 242 4.66 14.53 -15.50
C ASP A 242 3.32 13.76 -15.45
N PRO A 243 2.44 13.89 -16.46
CA PRO A 243 1.14 13.20 -16.45
C PRO A 243 1.24 11.66 -16.41
N ARG A 244 2.36 11.07 -16.81
CA ARG A 244 2.60 9.62 -16.74
C ARG A 244 2.72 9.14 -15.29
N SER A 245 3.06 10.01 -14.37
CA SER A 245 3.18 9.66 -12.96
C SER A 245 1.85 9.21 -12.36
N ASP A 246 0.76 9.89 -12.73
CA ASP A 246 -0.59 9.48 -12.35
C ASP A 246 -1.02 8.17 -13.05
N ASP A 247 -0.58 7.93 -14.28
CA ASP A 247 -0.85 6.67 -14.99
C ASP A 247 -0.17 5.49 -14.28
N LEU A 248 1.09 5.65 -13.86
CA LEU A 248 1.82 4.63 -13.10
C LEU A 248 1.15 4.35 -11.75
N ALA A 249 0.82 5.38 -10.99
CA ALA A 249 0.19 5.24 -9.68
C ALA A 249 -1.22 4.62 -9.77
N ASP A 250 -2.02 5.04 -10.75
CA ASP A 250 -3.32 4.45 -10.99
C ASP A 250 -3.21 2.99 -11.42
N TYR A 251 -2.23 2.68 -12.26
CA TYR A 251 -2.01 1.30 -12.69
C TYR A 251 -1.56 0.40 -11.53
N SER A 252 -0.63 0.84 -10.68
CA SER A 252 -0.22 0.06 -9.50
C SER A 252 -1.39 -0.22 -8.55
N TYR A 253 -2.31 0.73 -8.41
CA TYR A 253 -3.50 0.55 -7.57
C TYR A 253 -4.49 -0.51 -8.10
N TRP A 254 -4.65 -0.62 -9.44
CA TRP A 254 -5.62 -1.52 -10.07
C TRP A 254 -5.04 -2.85 -10.51
N ALA A 255 -3.74 -2.92 -10.75
CA ALA A 255 -3.02 -4.13 -11.12
C ALA A 255 -2.62 -4.96 -9.89
N GLY A 256 -2.30 -6.21 -10.10
CA GLY A 256 -1.53 -6.99 -9.12
C GLY A 256 -0.06 -6.59 -9.17
N SER A 257 0.67 -6.76 -8.05
CA SER A 257 2.07 -6.35 -7.94
C SER A 257 2.97 -7.01 -9.01
N GLU A 258 2.74 -8.28 -9.31
CA GLU A 258 3.46 -9.01 -10.37
C GLU A 258 3.19 -8.45 -11.76
N GLU A 259 1.93 -8.17 -12.06
CA GLU A 259 1.53 -7.57 -13.33
C GLU A 259 2.17 -6.20 -13.51
N TYR A 260 2.06 -5.34 -12.51
CA TYR A 260 2.65 -4.00 -12.55
C TYR A 260 4.16 -4.05 -12.76
N ALA A 261 4.90 -4.76 -11.89
CA ALA A 261 6.35 -4.87 -11.98
C ALA A 261 6.83 -5.45 -13.33
N THR A 262 6.06 -6.40 -13.89
CA THR A 262 6.38 -7.01 -15.20
C THR A 262 6.18 -6.02 -16.35
N VAL A 263 5.06 -5.32 -16.35
CA VAL A 263 4.72 -4.37 -17.43
C VAL A 263 5.68 -3.18 -17.41
N ILE A 264 5.94 -2.57 -16.26
CA ILE A 264 6.89 -1.45 -16.17
C ILE A 264 8.32 -1.91 -16.45
N GLY A 265 8.69 -3.13 -16.08
CA GLY A 265 9.95 -3.75 -16.43
C GLY A 265 10.17 -3.83 -17.95
N ALA A 266 9.12 -4.11 -18.71
CA ALA A 266 9.17 -4.18 -20.16
C ALA A 266 9.11 -2.81 -20.86
N TYR A 267 8.25 -1.90 -20.35
CA TYR A 267 7.91 -0.64 -21.04
C TYR A 267 8.47 0.62 -20.36
N GLY A 268 8.94 0.53 -19.11
CA GLY A 268 9.34 1.71 -18.34
C GLY A 268 8.12 2.58 -17.98
N ALA A 269 8.31 3.89 -17.98
CA ALA A 269 7.25 4.86 -17.70
C ALA A 269 6.19 4.99 -18.82
N ASP A 270 6.53 4.56 -20.04
CA ASP A 270 5.62 4.63 -21.20
C ASP A 270 4.74 3.39 -21.27
N LEU A 271 3.67 3.35 -20.51
CA LEU A 271 2.72 2.24 -20.49
C LEU A 271 2.12 1.97 -21.89
N PRO A 272 1.94 0.70 -22.30
CA PRO A 272 1.32 0.35 -23.57
C PRO A 272 -0.13 0.83 -23.65
N GLU A 273 -0.63 0.98 -24.88
CA GLU A 273 -1.97 1.53 -25.13
C GLU A 273 -3.07 0.76 -24.40
N THR A 274 -3.03 -0.56 -24.41
CA THR A 274 -3.99 -1.43 -23.71
C THR A 274 -4.03 -1.16 -22.20
N VAL A 275 -2.87 -0.95 -21.56
CA VAL A 275 -2.79 -0.61 -20.14
C VAL A 275 -3.35 0.78 -19.87
N ARG A 276 -3.05 1.74 -20.73
CA ARG A 276 -3.60 3.11 -20.59
C ARG A 276 -5.12 3.12 -20.75
N GLU A 277 -5.67 2.39 -21.70
CA GLU A 277 -7.12 2.23 -21.86
C GLU A 277 -7.75 1.59 -20.62
N TYR A 278 -7.10 0.59 -20.04
CA TYR A 278 -7.54 -0.03 -18.79
C TYR A 278 -7.56 0.97 -17.62
N VAL A 279 -6.46 1.69 -17.40
CA VAL A 279 -6.37 2.73 -16.36
C VAL A 279 -7.45 3.79 -16.57
N GLU A 280 -7.65 4.25 -17.79
CA GLU A 280 -8.69 5.27 -18.10
C GLU A 280 -10.10 4.76 -17.79
N SER A 281 -10.41 3.49 -18.10
CA SER A 281 -11.69 2.88 -17.74
C SER A 281 -11.91 2.86 -16.22
N ARG A 282 -10.86 2.60 -15.45
CA ARG A 282 -10.89 2.55 -13.98
C ARG A 282 -10.95 3.93 -13.32
N ARG A 283 -10.49 4.97 -13.97
CA ARG A 283 -10.57 6.36 -13.47
C ARG A 283 -11.99 6.83 -13.24
N VAL A 284 -12.96 6.34 -14.02
CA VAL A 284 -14.36 6.65 -13.80
C VAL A 284 -14.83 6.14 -12.42
N GLU A 285 -14.48 4.91 -12.08
CA GLU A 285 -14.79 4.34 -10.77
C GLU A 285 -14.01 5.04 -9.65
N LYS A 286 -12.73 5.32 -9.87
CA LYS A 286 -11.88 6.07 -8.92
C LYS A 286 -12.49 7.43 -8.60
N ALA A 287 -12.85 8.21 -9.61
CA ALA A 287 -13.47 9.51 -9.44
C ALA A 287 -14.77 9.43 -8.63
N ALA A 288 -15.65 8.45 -8.96
CA ALA A 288 -16.89 8.25 -8.21
C ALA A 288 -16.66 7.90 -6.73
N ARG A 289 -15.62 7.12 -6.42
CA ARG A 289 -15.24 6.78 -5.05
C ARG A 289 -14.71 8.00 -4.30
N ILE A 290 -13.90 8.83 -4.94
CA ILE A 290 -13.38 10.08 -4.38
C ILE A 290 -14.54 11.04 -4.10
N ASP A 291 -15.40 11.30 -5.08
CA ASP A 291 -16.57 12.17 -4.90
C ASP A 291 -17.44 11.71 -3.73
N ALA A 292 -17.73 10.42 -3.67
CA ALA A 292 -18.51 9.86 -2.56
C ALA A 292 -17.80 9.99 -1.19
N ALA A 293 -16.49 9.93 -1.12
CA ALA A 293 -15.74 10.13 0.11
C ALA A 293 -15.72 11.61 0.53
N VAL A 294 -15.56 12.52 -0.41
CA VAL A 294 -15.60 13.97 -0.16
C VAL A 294 -17.00 14.41 0.28
N ASP A 295 -18.06 13.94 -0.40
CA ASP A 295 -19.44 14.30 -0.07
C ASP A 295 -19.89 13.86 1.33
N ARG A 296 -19.32 12.75 1.84
CA ARG A 296 -19.64 12.24 3.18
C ARG A 296 -18.74 12.79 4.28
N ALA A 297 -17.74 13.58 3.94
CA ALA A 297 -16.80 14.11 4.91
C ALA A 297 -17.51 15.03 5.92
N ILE A 298 -17.11 14.93 7.18
CA ILE A 298 -17.59 15.79 8.26
C ILE A 298 -16.39 16.54 8.81
N THR A 299 -16.46 17.86 8.79
CA THR A 299 -15.43 18.73 9.38
C THR A 299 -15.70 18.92 10.86
N HIS A 300 -14.68 18.72 11.67
CA HIS A 300 -14.64 18.95 13.10
C HIS A 300 -13.71 20.11 13.41
N GLU A 301 -14.11 20.96 14.33
CA GLU A 301 -13.25 21.99 14.91
C GLU A 301 -12.57 21.37 16.14
N VAL A 302 -11.25 21.28 16.13
CA VAL A 302 -10.44 20.74 17.22
C VAL A 302 -9.44 21.82 17.59
N ASP A 303 -9.75 22.59 18.63
CA ASP A 303 -9.05 23.81 18.99
C ASP A 303 -8.97 24.77 17.76
N ASP A 304 -7.80 25.14 17.31
CA ASP A 304 -7.61 25.99 16.13
C ASP A 304 -7.63 25.23 14.79
N TRP A 305 -7.74 23.91 14.81
CA TRP A 305 -7.69 23.07 13.62
C TRP A 305 -9.06 22.64 13.09
N ARG A 306 -9.18 22.67 11.77
CA ARG A 306 -10.34 22.16 11.03
C ARG A 306 -9.99 20.78 10.49
N VAL A 307 -10.49 19.70 11.10
CA VAL A 307 -10.20 18.32 10.76
C VAL A 307 -11.37 17.71 9.99
N ALA A 308 -11.18 17.42 8.71
CA ALA A 308 -12.18 16.75 7.90
C ALA A 308 -12.00 15.23 8.00
N VAL A 309 -13.03 14.52 8.44
CA VAL A 309 -13.02 13.07 8.64
C VAL A 309 -13.98 12.41 7.66
N THR A 310 -13.48 11.46 6.88
CA THR A 310 -14.26 10.65 5.96
C THR A 310 -13.84 9.18 6.00
N TYR A 311 -14.48 8.35 5.17
CA TYR A 311 -14.16 6.93 5.09
C TYR A 311 -14.44 6.39 3.68
N GLY A 312 -13.73 5.33 3.30
CA GLY A 312 -13.98 4.62 2.05
C GLY A 312 -12.76 3.92 1.48
N ARG A 313 -13.01 3.13 0.45
CA ARG A 313 -11.99 2.63 -0.47
C ARG A 313 -11.80 3.68 -1.56
N CYS A 314 -10.87 4.58 -1.37
CA CYS A 314 -10.61 5.68 -2.30
C CYS A 314 -9.13 6.06 -2.26
N SER A 315 -8.68 6.81 -3.24
CA SER A 315 -7.37 7.47 -3.21
C SER A 315 -7.32 8.45 -2.05
N GLN A 316 -6.47 8.15 -1.07
CA GLN A 316 -6.40 8.91 0.17
C GLN A 316 -5.82 10.30 -0.06
N ASN A 317 -4.78 10.37 -0.92
CA ASN A 317 -4.10 11.61 -1.23
C ASN A 317 -5.04 12.57 -1.98
N GLU A 318 -5.75 12.09 -2.99
CA GLU A 318 -6.69 12.92 -3.77
C GLU A 318 -7.93 13.36 -2.95
N VAL A 319 -8.45 12.49 -2.09
CA VAL A 319 -9.54 12.88 -1.17
C VAL A 319 -9.05 13.93 -0.19
N ALA A 320 -7.86 13.74 0.38
CA ALA A 320 -7.27 14.70 1.31
C ALA A 320 -7.00 16.05 0.63
N GLU A 321 -6.47 16.04 -0.58
CA GLU A 321 -6.23 17.26 -1.36
C GLU A 321 -7.52 18.05 -1.54
N ARG A 322 -8.60 17.40 -2.01
CA ARG A 322 -9.91 18.05 -2.18
C ARG A 322 -10.49 18.60 -0.86
N LEU A 323 -10.30 17.88 0.26
CA LEU A 323 -10.79 18.35 1.57
C LEU A 323 -9.95 19.54 2.07
N ARG A 324 -8.65 19.56 1.83
CA ARG A 324 -7.77 20.71 2.12
C ARG A 324 -8.12 21.91 1.25
N GLU A 325 -8.41 21.73 -0.03
CA GLU A 325 -8.93 22.80 -0.91
C GLU A 325 -10.25 23.39 -0.40
N GLN A 326 -11.07 22.60 0.29
CA GLN A 326 -12.28 23.06 0.97
C GLN A 326 -12.02 23.73 2.33
N GLY A 327 -10.74 23.85 2.70
CA GLY A 327 -10.26 24.57 3.88
C GLY A 327 -10.11 23.72 5.13
N ALA A 328 -9.88 22.41 5.00
CA ALA A 328 -9.45 21.59 6.12
C ALA A 328 -7.93 21.77 6.34
N ASP A 329 -7.51 21.88 7.61
CA ASP A 329 -6.09 21.87 7.97
C ASP A 329 -5.53 20.44 7.94
N ALA A 330 -6.36 19.47 8.30
CA ALA A 330 -6.04 18.06 8.19
C ALA A 330 -7.24 17.25 7.68
N ALA A 331 -6.96 16.21 6.90
CA ALA A 331 -7.93 15.24 6.42
C ALA A 331 -7.61 13.84 6.97
N VAL A 332 -8.62 13.16 7.49
CA VAL A 332 -8.55 11.79 8.00
C VAL A 332 -9.42 10.89 7.14
N ILE A 333 -8.83 9.89 6.52
CA ILE A 333 -9.53 8.93 5.67
C ILE A 333 -9.45 7.54 6.32
N VAL A 334 -10.57 7.08 6.86
CA VAL A 334 -10.69 5.76 7.48
C VAL A 334 -10.92 4.70 6.41
N LYS A 335 -10.04 3.70 6.36
CA LYS A 335 -10.15 2.58 5.43
C LYS A 335 -11.07 1.48 5.97
N PRO A 336 -11.62 0.62 5.09
CA PRO A 336 -12.44 -0.52 5.51
C PRO A 336 -11.75 -1.49 6.48
N ALA A 337 -10.44 -1.60 6.43
CA ALA A 337 -9.66 -2.44 7.36
C ALA A 337 -9.40 -1.79 8.75
N GLY A 338 -10.05 -0.66 9.05
CA GLY A 338 -9.91 0.04 10.32
C GLY A 338 -8.69 0.94 10.42
N SER A 339 -7.73 0.85 9.52
CA SER A 339 -6.63 1.81 9.44
C SER A 339 -7.12 3.16 8.93
N ALA A 340 -6.41 4.23 9.28
CA ALA A 340 -6.70 5.57 8.82
C ALA A 340 -5.45 6.25 8.29
N SER A 341 -5.63 7.08 7.27
CA SER A 341 -4.59 7.97 6.78
C SER A 341 -4.88 9.38 7.21
N ILE A 342 -3.87 10.09 7.67
CA ILE A 342 -3.90 11.49 8.07
C ILE A 342 -3.05 12.27 7.09
N ARG A 343 -3.61 13.34 6.51
CA ARG A 343 -2.92 14.21 5.57
C ARG A 343 -3.11 15.66 5.98
N GLY A 344 -2.02 16.32 6.35
CA GLY A 344 -1.98 17.71 6.74
C GLY A 344 -1.87 18.67 5.55
N SER A 345 -2.25 19.93 5.76
CA SER A 345 -1.89 21.06 4.90
C SER A 345 -0.43 21.47 5.15
N GLU A 346 0.08 22.40 4.36
CA GLU A 346 1.42 22.98 4.59
C GLU A 346 1.58 23.58 5.99
N ASP A 347 0.50 24.12 6.55
CA ASP A 347 0.46 24.72 7.89
C ASP A 347 0.24 23.69 9.01
N PHE A 348 -0.16 22.43 8.70
CA PHE A 348 -0.38 21.37 9.66
C PHE A 348 0.74 20.32 9.61
N GLN A 349 1.65 20.36 10.56
CA GLN A 349 2.86 19.52 10.62
C GLN A 349 2.81 18.42 11.71
N HIS A 350 1.61 18.08 12.22
CA HIS A 350 1.43 17.20 13.37
C HIS A 350 0.80 15.84 13.03
N ALA A 351 0.73 15.46 11.74
CA ALA A 351 0.07 14.21 11.35
C ALA A 351 0.70 12.98 12.02
N HIS A 352 2.04 12.91 12.08
CA HIS A 352 2.80 11.82 12.71
C HIS A 352 2.59 11.77 14.23
N GLU A 353 2.49 12.92 14.90
CA GLU A 353 2.24 12.98 16.35
C GLU A 353 0.83 12.47 16.69
N VAL A 354 -0.18 12.85 15.88
CA VAL A 354 -1.54 12.34 16.03
C VAL A 354 -1.57 10.83 15.78
N ALA A 355 -0.94 10.37 14.71
CA ALA A 355 -0.86 8.95 14.40
C ALA A 355 -0.17 8.16 15.51
N GLY A 356 0.92 8.67 16.08
CA GLY A 356 1.64 8.06 17.21
C GLY A 356 0.81 7.89 18.49
N LYS A 357 -0.26 8.69 18.67
CA LYS A 357 -1.20 8.50 19.79
C LYS A 357 -2.17 7.32 19.58
N VAL A 358 -2.26 6.79 18.35
CA VAL A 358 -3.25 5.77 17.94
C VAL A 358 -2.62 4.63 17.13
N ASN A 359 -1.51 4.11 17.61
CA ASN A 359 -0.77 2.99 16.99
C ASN A 359 -0.41 3.27 15.52
N GLY A 360 0.34 4.34 15.31
CA GLY A 360 0.77 4.72 13.98
C GLY A 360 1.96 5.66 13.99
N GLY A 361 2.36 6.09 12.80
CA GLY A 361 3.51 6.96 12.58
C GLY A 361 3.49 7.55 11.17
N GLY A 362 4.58 8.12 10.75
CA GLY A 362 4.79 8.69 9.42
C GLY A 362 5.45 10.07 9.46
N HIS A 363 5.19 10.86 8.44
CA HIS A 363 5.74 12.19 8.25
C HIS A 363 4.88 13.29 8.91
N PRO A 364 5.43 14.50 9.12
CA PRO A 364 4.70 15.62 9.68
C PRO A 364 3.38 15.95 8.98
N GLN A 365 3.31 15.82 7.66
CA GLN A 365 2.11 16.09 6.86
C GLN A 365 1.38 14.82 6.40
N ALA A 366 1.98 13.63 6.48
CA ALA A 366 1.42 12.39 5.95
C ALA A 366 1.72 11.22 6.89
N ALA A 367 0.69 10.71 7.54
CA ALA A 367 0.83 9.64 8.51
C ALA A 367 -0.29 8.61 8.38
N GLY A 368 -0.05 7.41 8.93
CA GLY A 368 -1.01 6.35 9.02
C GLY A 368 -1.17 5.87 10.45
N CYS A 369 -2.38 5.42 10.82
CA CYS A 369 -2.61 4.82 12.12
C CYS A 369 -3.66 3.69 12.01
N LYS A 370 -3.64 2.80 13.00
CA LYS A 370 -4.63 1.73 13.12
C LYS A 370 -5.09 1.62 14.57
N PRO A 371 -6.15 2.35 14.96
CA PRO A 371 -6.72 2.22 16.30
C PRO A 371 -7.09 0.76 16.59
N ASP A 372 -6.65 0.24 17.72
CA ASP A 372 -6.96 -1.12 18.18
C ASP A 372 -8.29 -1.11 18.94
N ILE A 373 -9.39 -1.02 18.18
CA ILE A 373 -10.74 -0.88 18.70
C ILE A 373 -11.71 -1.96 18.20
N TYR A 374 -11.25 -2.88 17.38
CA TYR A 374 -12.05 -3.97 16.83
C TYR A 374 -11.50 -5.31 17.31
N ASP A 375 -12.35 -6.09 17.98
CA ASP A 375 -11.99 -7.44 18.43
C ASP A 375 -12.12 -8.48 17.30
N ASP A 376 -13.01 -8.23 16.32
CA ASP A 376 -13.21 -9.09 15.17
C ASP A 376 -13.87 -8.37 13.96
N MET A 377 -14.01 -9.10 12.84
CA MET A 377 -14.63 -8.57 11.61
C MET A 377 -16.11 -8.21 11.76
N LEU A 378 -16.82 -8.82 12.67
CA LEU A 378 -18.24 -8.47 12.94
C LEU A 378 -18.33 -7.16 13.70
N ASP A 379 -17.44 -6.95 14.65
CA ASP A 379 -17.34 -5.69 15.38
C ASP A 379 -16.96 -4.55 14.43
N TYR A 380 -15.95 -4.77 13.59
CA TYR A 380 -15.58 -3.84 12.53
C TYR A 380 -16.74 -3.53 11.57
N ALA A 381 -17.43 -4.56 11.06
CA ALA A 381 -18.57 -4.38 10.15
C ALA A 381 -19.70 -3.59 10.81
N HIS A 382 -19.96 -3.82 12.11
CA HIS A 382 -20.94 -3.05 12.87
C HIS A 382 -20.54 -1.57 12.95
N HIS A 383 -19.32 -1.27 13.35
CA HIS A 383 -18.82 0.11 13.45
C HIS A 383 -18.77 0.80 12.09
N TRP A 384 -18.39 0.09 11.03
CA TRP A 384 -18.37 0.63 9.68
C TRP A 384 -19.76 1.00 9.16
N THR A 385 -20.78 0.16 9.42
CA THR A 385 -22.17 0.45 9.06
C THR A 385 -22.76 1.64 9.84
N THR A 386 -22.19 1.96 10.99
CA THR A 386 -22.51 3.16 11.79
C THR A 386 -21.53 4.32 11.50
N GLU A 387 -21.00 4.39 10.29
CA GLU A 387 -20.09 5.44 9.81
C GLU A 387 -18.71 5.46 10.49
N GLY A 388 -18.25 4.34 11.04
CA GLY A 388 -16.94 4.24 11.69
C GLY A 388 -16.82 5.15 12.93
N GLN A 389 -17.89 5.37 13.65
CA GLN A 389 -17.96 6.35 14.75
C GLN A 389 -16.91 6.11 15.84
N ALA A 390 -16.59 4.85 16.14
CA ALA A 390 -15.58 4.54 17.14
C ALA A 390 -14.18 4.99 16.68
N CYS A 391 -13.80 4.64 15.44
CA CYS A 391 -12.54 5.05 14.85
C CYS A 391 -12.41 6.58 14.79
N LYS A 392 -13.44 7.27 14.31
CA LYS A 392 -13.49 8.75 14.30
C LYS A 392 -13.23 9.35 15.68
N ARG A 393 -13.87 8.83 16.73
CA ARG A 393 -13.71 9.34 18.10
C ARG A 393 -12.30 9.19 18.62
N VAL A 394 -11.68 8.02 18.38
CA VAL A 394 -10.30 7.76 18.82
C VAL A 394 -9.33 8.70 18.13
N ILE A 395 -9.47 8.88 16.82
CA ILE A 395 -8.59 9.77 16.05
C ILE A 395 -8.81 11.23 16.45
N LEU A 396 -10.06 11.68 16.60
CA LEU A 396 -10.33 13.06 17.04
C LEU A 396 -9.78 13.33 18.45
N ALA A 397 -9.88 12.37 19.37
CA ALA A 397 -9.27 12.51 20.69
C ALA A 397 -7.74 12.59 20.62
N ALA A 398 -7.10 11.95 19.63
CA ALA A 398 -5.67 12.10 19.38
C ALA A 398 -5.31 13.51 18.87
N PHE A 399 -6.13 14.11 18.01
CA PHE A 399 -5.98 15.52 17.62
C PHE A 399 -6.11 16.46 18.82
N GLU A 400 -7.12 16.25 19.68
CA GLU A 400 -7.31 17.04 20.91
C GLU A 400 -6.08 16.97 21.82
N ALA A 401 -5.50 15.77 22.00
CA ALA A 401 -4.31 15.58 22.82
C ALA A 401 -3.07 16.31 22.24
N VAL A 402 -2.87 16.25 20.93
CA VAL A 402 -1.75 16.95 20.26
C VAL A 402 -1.97 18.47 20.31
N ALA A 403 -3.20 18.94 20.11
CA ALA A 403 -3.51 20.37 20.23
C ALA A 403 -3.20 20.92 21.63
N GLU A 404 -3.55 20.20 22.70
CA GLU A 404 -3.22 20.57 24.08
C GLU A 404 -1.69 20.63 24.31
N GLU A 405 -0.93 19.66 23.75
CA GLU A 405 0.54 19.64 23.85
C GLU A 405 1.18 20.82 23.13
N VAL A 406 0.71 21.14 21.92
CA VAL A 406 1.18 22.27 21.13
C VAL A 406 0.88 23.61 21.82
N ALA A 407 -0.33 23.76 22.37
CA ALA A 407 -0.71 24.95 23.14
C ALA A 407 0.15 25.13 24.39
N ALA A 408 0.42 24.04 25.11
CA ALA A 408 1.27 24.09 26.31
C ALA A 408 2.74 24.47 25.98
N ALA A 409 3.26 23.99 24.86
CA ALA A 409 4.61 24.32 24.41
C ALA A 409 4.73 25.80 24.00
N GLY A 410 3.68 26.37 23.38
CA GLY A 410 3.64 27.79 23.01
C GLY A 410 3.61 28.74 24.21
N ASP A 411 2.93 28.36 25.32
CA ASP A 411 2.90 29.17 26.54
C ASP A 411 4.27 29.19 27.29
N ASP A 412 5.09 28.15 27.17
CA ASP A 412 6.43 28.12 27.78
C ASP A 412 7.44 29.02 27.05
N ASP A 413 7.30 29.20 25.73
CA ASP A 413 8.17 30.07 24.93
C ASP A 413 7.87 31.57 25.19
N ASP A 414 6.60 31.94 25.41
CA ASP A 414 6.22 33.34 25.72
C ASP A 414 6.67 33.78 27.12
N VAL A 415 6.87 32.85 28.07
CA VAL A 415 7.34 33.18 29.41
C VAL A 415 8.87 33.40 29.46
N ALA A 416 9.60 32.89 28.46
CA ALA A 416 11.06 33.02 28.42
C ALA A 416 11.55 34.38 27.85
N ASP A 417 10.70 35.14 27.13
CA ASP A 417 11.05 36.41 26.50
C ASP A 417 10.78 37.66 27.37
N ASP A 418 10.04 37.52 28.48
CA ASP A 418 9.71 38.65 29.37
C ASP A 418 10.75 38.92 30.47
N ASP A 419 11.88 38.18 30.53
CA ASP A 419 12.93 38.31 31.57
C ASP A 419 14.30 38.87 31.00
N GLN A 420 14.29 39.61 29.90
CA GLN A 420 15.50 40.31 29.40
C GLN A 420 15.43 41.81 29.50
#